data_0e8632074c4a04ce257d79cb71f15c4b
#
_entry.id   0e8632074c4a04ce257d79cb71f15c4b
#
_cell.length_a   1.000
_cell.length_b   1.000
_cell.length_c   1.000
_cell.angle_alpha   90.00
_cell.angle_beta   90.00
_cell.angle_gamma   90.00
#
_symmetry.space_group_name_H-M   'P 1'
#
loop_
_entity.id
_entity.type
_entity.pdbx_description
1 polymer ?
#
loop_
_entity_poly.entity_id
_entity_poly.type
_entity_poly.pdbx_seq_one_letter_code
_entity_poly.pdbx_strand_id
1 'polypeptide(L)'
;IWANESATNSGWKYNPTKQESLSSYFPDKSNLELYELLIKSLNGSGASTKRDLEIIDGENNKRIVDLTISWSEVYECLILEINCVDSLNKIIDSTKVFSTQKIAANLARTLAHEVKNPLAGIKGSAQILTNKLTDEHSKKFLKIISDETERLNDIVTKILTPPSKPNLAYFNIHSALEKVFALSEAEKAQNIKLFRDYDPSIPELYGDENLFIQAILNIVKNAKQALTNTEEASITLRSRIAFAQPINGRLHNTISLIQVIDNGPGIPSEIKEQLFFPMISSKQDGSGLGLSIAQDIIRIHGGSISFESKPGRTVFSIGIPLKKQSFEVQSA
;
A
#
# COMPACT_ATOMS: atom_id res chain seq x y z
N ILE A 1 15.64 25.65 22.62
CA ILE A 1 14.43 25.11 21.96
C ILE A 1 13.93 23.91 22.75
N TRP A 2 12.64 23.78 22.88
CA TRP A 2 11.94 22.60 23.41
C TRP A 2 10.95 22.11 22.37
N ALA A 3 10.82 20.80 22.23
CA ALA A 3 9.84 20.19 21.32
C ALA A 3 9.05 19.11 22.07
N ASN A 4 7.77 19.00 21.76
CA ASN A 4 6.93 17.95 22.32
C ASN A 4 7.16 16.61 21.59
N GLU A 5 6.61 15.54 22.17
CA GLU A 5 6.75 14.19 21.60
C GLU A 5 6.20 14.07 20.18
N SER A 6 5.13 14.81 19.85
CA SER A 6 4.56 14.85 18.52
C SER A 6 5.52 15.44 17.48
N ALA A 7 6.23 16.52 17.82
CA ALA A 7 7.23 17.12 16.95
C ALA A 7 8.42 16.16 16.73
N THR A 8 8.87 15.50 17.78
CA THR A 8 9.95 14.50 17.71
C THR A 8 9.56 13.30 16.81
N ASN A 9 8.33 12.82 16.95
CA ASN A 9 7.78 11.72 16.13
C ASN A 9 7.54 12.12 14.67
N SER A 10 7.38 13.43 14.41
CA SER A 10 7.28 13.96 13.04
C SER A 10 8.62 14.11 12.33
N GLY A 11 9.72 13.64 12.95
CA GLY A 11 11.06 13.63 12.34
C GLY A 11 11.95 14.81 12.73
N TRP A 12 11.48 15.71 13.58
CA TRP A 12 12.31 16.78 14.13
C TRP A 12 12.99 16.30 15.41
N LYS A 13 14.19 15.72 15.24
CA LYS A 13 14.97 15.12 16.34
C LYS A 13 15.44 16.20 17.32
N TYR A 14 14.65 16.44 18.36
CA TYR A 14 15.03 17.30 19.47
C TYR A 14 15.92 16.57 20.45
N ASN A 15 17.06 17.19 20.81
CA ASN A 15 17.94 16.68 21.84
C ASN A 15 17.89 17.61 23.07
N PRO A 16 17.24 17.20 24.17
CA PRO A 16 17.09 18.06 25.36
C PRO A 16 18.40 18.39 26.06
N THR A 17 19.50 17.68 25.78
CA THR A 17 20.81 17.89 26.40
C THR A 17 21.69 18.86 25.63
N LYS A 18 21.30 19.26 24.41
CA LYS A 18 22.04 20.22 23.58
C LYS A 18 21.24 21.50 23.40
N GLN A 19 21.88 22.63 23.66
CA GLN A 19 21.35 23.95 23.23
C GLN A 19 21.58 24.08 21.71
N GLU A 20 20.57 23.71 20.92
CA GLU A 20 20.62 23.85 19.48
C GLU A 20 19.89 25.11 19.04
N SER A 21 20.38 25.75 17.99
CA SER A 21 19.73 26.94 17.42
C SER A 21 18.55 26.52 16.55
N LEU A 22 17.61 27.41 16.29
CA LEU A 22 16.47 27.17 15.39
C LEU A 22 16.94 26.81 13.96
N SER A 23 18.06 27.42 13.53
CA SER A 23 18.66 27.19 12.22
C SER A 23 19.17 25.74 12.00
N SER A 24 19.39 24.99 13.08
CA SER A 24 19.73 23.55 12.98
C SER A 24 18.53 22.71 12.52
N TYR A 25 17.30 23.16 12.83
CA TYR A 25 16.06 22.49 12.45
C TYR A 25 15.48 23.06 11.15
N PHE A 26 15.66 24.35 10.92
CA PHE A 26 15.14 25.10 9.78
C PHE A 26 16.25 25.99 9.23
N PRO A 27 17.01 25.54 8.22
CA PRO A 27 18.10 26.34 7.65
C PRO A 27 17.62 27.70 7.16
N ASP A 28 18.26 28.78 7.63
CA ASP A 28 17.84 30.20 7.43
C ASP A 28 17.67 30.53 5.94
N LYS A 29 18.62 30.09 5.10
CA LYS A 29 18.62 30.41 3.67
C LYS A 29 17.45 29.81 2.90
N SER A 30 16.89 28.74 3.42
CA SER A 30 15.83 27.97 2.75
C SER A 30 14.44 28.27 3.32
N ASN A 31 14.36 28.92 4.49
CA ASN A 31 13.12 29.17 5.22
C ASN A 31 12.91 30.66 5.52
N LEU A 32 13.21 31.56 4.59
CA LEU A 32 13.12 33.02 4.79
C LEU A 32 11.75 33.46 5.29
N GLU A 33 10.68 32.94 4.72
CA GLU A 33 9.31 33.32 5.11
C GLU A 33 8.97 32.89 6.54
N LEU A 34 9.49 31.75 7.01
CA LEU A 34 9.38 31.30 8.41
C LEU A 34 10.06 32.32 9.34
N TYR A 35 11.28 32.74 9.00
CA TYR A 35 12.04 33.72 9.83
C TYR A 35 11.41 35.07 9.85
N GLU A 36 10.82 35.57 8.76
CA GLU A 36 10.04 36.82 8.73
C GLU A 36 8.84 36.77 9.69
N LEU A 37 8.11 35.64 9.70
CA LEU A 37 6.99 35.43 10.63
C LEU A 37 7.44 35.38 12.09
N LEU A 38 8.58 34.75 12.38
CA LEU A 38 9.16 34.71 13.72
C LEU A 38 9.52 36.12 14.23
N ILE A 39 10.22 36.91 13.40
CA ILE A 39 10.61 38.31 13.74
C ILE A 39 9.36 39.16 13.98
N LYS A 40 8.34 39.00 13.14
CA LYS A 40 7.08 39.72 13.28
C LYS A 40 6.37 39.39 14.60
N SER A 41 6.37 38.14 14.99
CA SER A 41 5.73 37.67 16.23
C SER A 41 6.52 38.08 17.49
N LEU A 42 7.85 38.20 17.40
CA LEU A 42 8.70 38.75 18.48
C LEU A 42 8.44 40.24 18.74
N ASN A 43 8.10 41.00 17.69
CA ASN A 43 7.85 42.45 17.80
C ASN A 43 6.44 42.78 18.31
N GLY A 44 5.71 41.85 18.90
CA GLY A 44 4.47 42.12 19.63
C GLY A 44 3.20 42.16 18.79
N SER A 45 3.19 41.61 17.59
CA SER A 45 2.04 41.59 16.64
C SER A 45 0.98 40.55 16.91
N GLY A 46 0.94 39.93 18.09
CA GLY A 46 -0.02 38.83 18.39
C GLY A 46 0.32 37.49 17.71
N ALA A 47 -0.65 36.56 17.68
CA ALA A 47 -0.46 35.28 17.00
C ALA A 47 -0.49 35.50 15.48
N SER A 48 0.48 34.92 14.77
CA SER A 48 0.58 34.94 13.32
C SER A 48 0.35 33.54 12.80
N THR A 49 -0.62 33.36 11.86
CA THR A 49 -0.88 32.10 11.22
C THR A 49 -0.60 32.21 9.73
N LYS A 50 0.14 31.25 9.19
CA LYS A 50 0.38 31.09 7.76
C LYS A 50 -0.01 29.67 7.35
N ARG A 51 -0.82 29.55 6.30
CA ARG A 51 -1.22 28.27 5.71
C ARG A 51 -0.39 27.95 4.49
N ASP A 52 -0.27 26.66 4.20
CA ASP A 52 0.45 26.13 3.04
C ASP A 52 1.89 26.66 2.92
N LEU A 53 2.57 26.86 4.07
CA LEU A 53 3.96 27.29 4.10
C LEU A 53 4.89 26.13 3.72
N GLU A 54 5.73 26.32 2.71
CA GLU A 54 6.79 25.36 2.39
C GLU A 54 7.96 25.59 3.34
N ILE A 55 8.30 24.57 4.12
CA ILE A 55 9.47 24.55 4.99
C ILE A 55 10.43 23.44 4.59
N ILE A 56 11.73 23.69 4.79
CA ILE A 56 12.80 22.72 4.59
C ILE A 56 13.38 22.41 5.96
N ASP A 57 13.34 21.11 6.35
CA ASP A 57 13.90 20.68 7.63
C ASP A 57 15.44 20.55 7.59
N GLY A 58 16.06 20.30 8.74
CA GLY A 58 17.52 20.15 8.85
C GLY A 58 18.09 18.94 8.10
N GLU A 59 17.25 18.02 7.63
CA GLU A 59 17.63 16.89 6.77
C GLU A 59 17.39 17.18 5.27
N ASN A 60 17.05 18.45 4.93
CA ASN A 60 16.75 18.92 3.57
C ASN A 60 15.49 18.32 2.94
N ASN A 61 14.50 17.89 3.76
CA ASN A 61 13.20 17.47 3.27
C ASN A 61 12.26 18.67 3.19
N LYS A 62 11.57 18.80 2.07
CA LYS A 62 10.50 19.79 1.87
C LYS A 62 9.19 19.30 2.48
N ARG A 63 8.50 20.17 3.21
CA ARG A 63 7.19 19.90 3.81
C ARG A 63 6.29 21.13 3.65
N ILE A 64 5.01 20.87 3.37
CA ILE A 64 3.97 21.91 3.38
C ILE A 64 3.28 21.83 4.74
N VAL A 65 3.25 22.96 5.44
CA VAL A 65 2.71 23.04 6.79
C VAL A 65 1.80 24.25 6.99
N ASP A 66 0.82 24.09 7.85
CA ASP A 66 0.12 25.22 8.48
C ASP A 66 0.89 25.57 9.76
N LEU A 67 1.40 26.79 9.81
CA LEU A 67 2.21 27.29 10.91
C LEU A 67 1.45 28.38 11.67
N THR A 68 1.35 28.22 12.98
CA THR A 68 0.89 29.27 13.90
C THR A 68 2.03 29.60 14.85
N ILE A 69 2.37 30.89 14.95
CA ILE A 69 3.39 31.40 15.86
C ILE A 69 2.70 32.33 16.84
N SER A 70 2.89 32.11 18.14
CA SER A 70 2.36 32.93 19.19
C SER A 70 3.43 33.20 20.26
N TRP A 71 3.37 34.37 20.89
CA TRP A 71 4.19 34.71 22.06
C TRP A 71 3.47 34.29 23.34
N SER A 72 4.14 33.58 24.20
CA SER A 72 3.64 33.24 25.53
C SER A 72 4.24 34.17 26.58
N GLU A 73 3.41 34.98 27.18
CA GLU A 73 3.83 35.88 28.27
C GLU A 73 4.22 35.11 29.54
N VAL A 74 3.58 33.94 29.77
CA VAL A 74 3.81 33.09 30.95
C VAL A 74 5.18 32.42 30.92
N TYR A 75 5.62 32.00 29.73
CA TYR A 75 6.88 31.29 29.55
C TYR A 75 7.97 32.12 28.88
N GLU A 76 7.67 33.38 28.54
CA GLU A 76 8.58 34.31 27.85
C GLU A 76 9.24 33.66 26.61
N CYS A 77 8.46 32.94 25.81
CA CYS A 77 8.95 32.22 24.63
C CYS A 77 7.97 32.28 23.46
N LEU A 78 8.48 32.03 22.26
CA LEU A 78 7.64 31.77 21.09
C LEU A 78 7.17 30.29 21.08
N ILE A 79 5.89 30.11 20.86
CA ILE A 79 5.27 28.79 20.62
C ILE A 79 5.03 28.66 19.11
N LEU A 80 5.60 27.64 18.50
CA LEU A 80 5.38 27.26 17.13
C LEU A 80 4.49 26.01 17.10
N GLU A 81 3.28 26.16 16.54
CA GLU A 81 2.41 25.03 16.22
C GLU A 81 2.53 24.72 14.73
N ILE A 82 3.01 23.53 14.41
CA ILE A 82 3.28 23.10 13.04
C ILE A 82 2.37 21.91 12.72
N ASN A 83 1.42 22.12 11.81
CA ASN A 83 0.52 21.07 11.31
C ASN A 83 0.93 20.70 9.88
N CYS A 84 1.44 19.49 9.68
CA CYS A 84 1.82 19.02 8.35
C CYS A 84 0.58 18.79 7.47
N VAL A 85 0.44 19.58 6.39
CA VAL A 85 -0.68 19.49 5.42
C VAL A 85 -0.53 18.28 4.51
N ASP A 86 0.69 17.74 4.35
CA ASP A 86 0.96 16.54 3.56
C ASP A 86 0.11 15.33 3.97
N SER A 87 -0.25 15.23 5.25
CA SER A 87 -1.14 14.16 5.73
C SER A 87 -2.59 14.35 5.25
N LEU A 88 -3.08 15.59 5.18
CA LEU A 88 -4.43 15.90 4.70
C LEU A 88 -4.53 15.73 3.19
N ASN A 89 -3.54 16.15 2.42
CA ASN A 89 -3.50 15.94 0.97
C ASN A 89 -3.40 14.45 0.65
N LYS A 90 -2.59 13.68 1.36
CA LYS A 90 -2.56 12.21 1.23
C LYS A 90 -3.91 11.57 1.55
N ILE A 91 -4.66 12.09 2.52
CA ILE A 91 -6.02 11.63 2.85
C ILE A 91 -6.98 11.93 1.69
N ILE A 92 -6.97 13.15 1.15
CA ILE A 92 -7.84 13.58 0.05
C ILE A 92 -7.52 12.79 -1.22
N ASP A 93 -6.25 12.62 -1.57
CA ASP A 93 -5.80 11.87 -2.73
C ASP A 93 -6.14 10.38 -2.60
N SER A 94 -5.91 9.79 -1.43
CA SER A 94 -6.31 8.39 -1.17
C SER A 94 -7.82 8.18 -1.31
N THR A 95 -8.64 9.16 -0.92
CA THR A 95 -10.10 9.08 -1.01
C THR A 95 -10.59 9.21 -2.46
N LYS A 96 -9.99 10.10 -3.27
CA LYS A 96 -10.31 10.26 -4.70
C LYS A 96 -9.93 9.01 -5.49
N VAL A 97 -8.70 8.53 -5.32
CA VAL A 97 -8.22 7.29 -5.97
C VAL A 97 -9.09 6.10 -5.57
N PHE A 98 -9.47 6.00 -4.31
CA PHE A 98 -10.35 4.96 -3.78
C PHE A 98 -11.74 4.95 -4.45
N SER A 99 -12.38 6.11 -4.64
CA SER A 99 -13.70 6.17 -5.28
C SER A 99 -13.64 5.74 -6.74
N THR A 100 -12.64 6.19 -7.48
CA THR A 100 -12.45 5.84 -8.89
C THR A 100 -12.15 4.35 -9.08
N GLN A 101 -11.30 3.78 -8.24
CA GLN A 101 -10.98 2.35 -8.26
C GLN A 101 -12.20 1.49 -7.95
N LYS A 102 -13.04 1.89 -6.99
CA LYS A 102 -14.27 1.19 -6.65
C LYS A 102 -15.27 1.17 -7.82
N ILE A 103 -15.40 2.27 -8.54
CA ILE A 103 -16.24 2.36 -9.74
C ILE A 103 -15.69 1.42 -10.83
N ALA A 104 -14.38 1.46 -11.10
CA ALA A 104 -13.73 0.60 -12.08
C ALA A 104 -13.89 -0.91 -11.73
N ALA A 105 -13.71 -1.27 -10.46
CA ALA A 105 -13.90 -2.64 -10.00
C ALA A 105 -15.36 -3.12 -10.15
N ASN A 106 -16.34 -2.27 -9.88
CA ASN A 106 -17.75 -2.60 -10.07
C ASN A 106 -18.11 -2.76 -11.56
N LEU A 107 -17.60 -1.87 -12.43
CA LEU A 107 -17.75 -2.00 -13.89
C LEU A 107 -17.12 -3.28 -14.41
N ALA A 108 -15.88 -3.58 -14.01
CA ALA A 108 -15.20 -4.81 -14.37
C ALA A 108 -16.01 -6.05 -13.95
N ARG A 109 -16.62 -6.02 -12.76
CA ARG A 109 -17.47 -7.11 -12.25
C ARG A 109 -18.75 -7.28 -13.08
N THR A 110 -19.42 -6.18 -13.46
CA THR A 110 -20.61 -6.21 -14.32
C THR A 110 -20.26 -6.77 -15.71
N LEU A 111 -19.20 -6.27 -16.34
CA LEU A 111 -18.71 -6.76 -17.63
C LEU A 111 -18.32 -8.23 -17.58
N ALA A 112 -17.71 -8.67 -16.49
CA ALA A 112 -17.34 -10.06 -16.33
C ALA A 112 -18.55 -11.01 -16.26
N HIS A 113 -19.68 -10.59 -15.66
CA HIS A 113 -20.94 -11.34 -15.73
C HIS A 113 -21.47 -11.45 -17.17
N GLU A 114 -21.41 -10.36 -17.92
CA GLU A 114 -21.89 -10.32 -19.32
C GLU A 114 -20.96 -11.12 -20.26
N VAL A 115 -19.66 -11.23 -19.97
CA VAL A 115 -18.71 -12.06 -20.73
C VAL A 115 -18.87 -13.54 -20.42
N LYS A 116 -19.22 -13.91 -19.19
CA LYS A 116 -19.41 -15.31 -18.78
C LYS A 116 -20.53 -16.00 -19.58
N ASN A 117 -21.59 -15.28 -19.91
CA ASN A 117 -22.74 -15.83 -20.64
C ASN A 117 -22.38 -16.29 -22.05
N PRO A 118 -21.75 -15.49 -22.96
CA PRO A 118 -21.35 -15.96 -24.28
C PRO A 118 -20.27 -17.08 -24.21
N LEU A 119 -19.35 -17.02 -23.23
CA LEU A 119 -18.36 -18.09 -23.05
C LEU A 119 -19.03 -19.44 -22.75
N ALA A 120 -20.07 -19.46 -21.92
CA ALA A 120 -20.83 -20.68 -21.66
C ALA A 120 -21.50 -21.23 -22.94
N GLY A 121 -22.02 -20.35 -23.80
CA GLY A 121 -22.57 -20.69 -25.10
C GLY A 121 -21.52 -21.29 -26.05
N ILE A 122 -20.33 -20.67 -26.15
CA ILE A 122 -19.22 -21.16 -26.97
C ILE A 122 -18.75 -22.54 -26.49
N LYS A 123 -18.55 -22.70 -25.17
CA LYS A 123 -18.15 -24.01 -24.58
C LYS A 123 -19.18 -25.09 -24.84
N GLY A 124 -20.47 -24.79 -24.64
CA GLY A 124 -21.56 -25.74 -24.92
C GLY A 124 -21.62 -26.17 -26.39
N SER A 125 -21.47 -25.20 -27.31
CA SER A 125 -21.46 -25.47 -28.76
C SER A 125 -20.25 -26.31 -29.17
N ALA A 126 -19.07 -26.02 -28.65
CA ALA A 126 -17.86 -26.80 -28.89
C ALA A 126 -18.02 -28.26 -28.39
N GLN A 127 -18.62 -28.47 -27.22
CA GLN A 127 -18.89 -29.81 -26.67
C GLN A 127 -19.87 -30.58 -27.53
N ILE A 128 -20.96 -29.96 -28.02
CA ILE A 128 -21.93 -30.63 -28.90
C ILE A 128 -21.26 -31.02 -30.22
N LEU A 129 -20.44 -30.19 -30.82
CA LEU A 129 -19.71 -30.47 -32.04
C LEU A 129 -18.67 -31.58 -31.85
N THR A 130 -17.96 -31.61 -30.73
CA THR A 130 -16.98 -32.66 -30.40
C THR A 130 -17.64 -34.04 -30.39
N ASN A 131 -18.89 -34.13 -29.90
CA ASN A 131 -19.63 -35.38 -29.85
C ASN A 131 -20.20 -35.81 -31.23
N LYS A 132 -20.35 -34.87 -32.17
CA LYS A 132 -20.92 -35.16 -33.50
C LYS A 132 -19.88 -35.41 -34.59
N LEU A 133 -18.67 -34.89 -34.41
CA LEU A 133 -17.60 -35.01 -35.40
C LEU A 133 -16.76 -36.24 -35.12
N THR A 134 -16.41 -36.96 -36.21
CA THR A 134 -15.53 -38.14 -36.15
C THR A 134 -14.09 -37.82 -36.57
N ASP A 135 -13.91 -36.70 -37.28
CA ASP A 135 -12.61 -36.29 -37.79
C ASP A 135 -11.70 -35.76 -36.64
N GLU A 136 -10.54 -36.39 -36.51
CA GLU A 136 -9.57 -36.08 -35.47
C GLU A 136 -8.96 -34.67 -35.58
N HIS A 137 -8.84 -34.16 -36.80
CA HIS A 137 -8.31 -32.80 -37.04
C HIS A 137 -9.28 -31.75 -36.49
N SER A 138 -10.56 -31.88 -36.79
CA SER A 138 -11.62 -30.99 -36.28
C SER A 138 -11.76 -31.09 -34.76
N LYS A 139 -11.66 -32.29 -34.17
CA LYS A 139 -11.66 -32.49 -32.71
C LYS A 139 -10.52 -31.76 -32.02
N LYS A 140 -9.32 -31.70 -32.64
CA LYS A 140 -8.18 -30.98 -32.10
C LYS A 140 -8.46 -29.45 -31.99
N PHE A 141 -9.09 -28.86 -33.01
CA PHE A 141 -9.48 -27.45 -32.97
C PHE A 141 -10.58 -27.19 -31.92
N LEU A 142 -11.56 -28.06 -31.82
CA LEU A 142 -12.62 -27.97 -30.80
C LEU A 142 -12.07 -28.06 -29.38
N LYS A 143 -11.05 -28.90 -29.18
CA LYS A 143 -10.34 -28.97 -27.90
C LYS A 143 -9.66 -27.66 -27.56
N ILE A 144 -8.94 -27.03 -28.51
CA ILE A 144 -8.31 -25.71 -28.32
C ILE A 144 -9.35 -24.65 -27.96
N ILE A 145 -10.49 -24.63 -28.69
CA ILE A 145 -11.59 -23.69 -28.40
C ILE A 145 -12.13 -23.90 -26.97
N SER A 146 -12.31 -25.15 -26.58
CA SER A 146 -12.79 -25.50 -25.23
C SER A 146 -11.80 -25.07 -24.15
N ASP A 147 -10.52 -25.39 -24.34
CA ASP A 147 -9.45 -25.07 -23.39
C ASP A 147 -9.28 -23.53 -23.22
N GLU A 148 -9.30 -22.77 -24.34
CA GLU A 148 -9.23 -21.31 -24.27
C GLU A 148 -10.50 -20.67 -23.70
N THR A 149 -11.67 -21.24 -23.96
CA THR A 149 -12.93 -20.78 -23.35
C THR A 149 -12.93 -21.02 -21.83
N GLU A 150 -12.38 -22.13 -21.39
CA GLU A 150 -12.23 -22.45 -19.98
C GLU A 150 -11.23 -21.50 -19.29
N ARG A 151 -10.10 -21.25 -19.95
CA ARG A 151 -9.11 -20.25 -19.49
C ARG A 151 -9.71 -18.85 -19.34
N LEU A 152 -10.50 -18.40 -20.33
CA LEU A 152 -11.22 -17.13 -20.25
C LEU A 152 -12.24 -17.10 -19.12
N ASN A 153 -12.99 -18.19 -18.94
CA ASN A 153 -13.96 -18.31 -17.85
C ASN A 153 -13.30 -18.26 -16.47
N ASP A 154 -12.09 -18.81 -16.31
CA ASP A 154 -11.30 -18.73 -15.09
C ASP A 154 -10.83 -17.30 -14.80
N ILE A 155 -10.40 -16.57 -15.82
CA ILE A 155 -10.03 -15.15 -15.70
C ILE A 155 -11.24 -14.33 -15.26
N VAL A 156 -12.36 -14.51 -15.94
CA VAL A 156 -13.63 -13.82 -15.64
C VAL A 156 -14.12 -14.17 -14.23
N THR A 157 -14.00 -15.44 -13.84
CA THR A 157 -14.40 -15.88 -12.49
C THR A 157 -13.53 -15.23 -11.41
N LYS A 158 -12.22 -15.08 -11.63
CA LYS A 158 -11.32 -14.36 -10.70
C LYS A 158 -11.71 -12.88 -10.52
N ILE A 159 -12.28 -12.24 -11.55
CA ILE A 159 -12.82 -10.88 -11.47
C ILE A 159 -14.13 -10.84 -10.66
N LEU A 160 -14.97 -11.86 -10.87
CA LEU A 160 -16.31 -11.94 -10.27
C LEU A 160 -16.31 -12.40 -8.83
N THR A 161 -15.38 -13.28 -8.47
CA THR A 161 -15.41 -13.91 -7.14
C THR A 161 -15.09 -12.85 -6.08
N PRO A 162 -16.11 -12.32 -5.36
CA PRO A 162 -15.80 -11.67 -4.10
C PRO A 162 -15.09 -12.72 -3.25
N PRO A 163 -14.11 -12.34 -2.45
CA PRO A 163 -13.58 -13.26 -1.47
C PRO A 163 -14.77 -13.89 -0.73
N SER A 164 -14.79 -15.21 -0.63
CA SER A 164 -15.77 -15.96 0.20
C SER A 164 -15.92 -15.22 1.52
N LYS A 165 -17.10 -15.31 2.17
CA LYS A 165 -17.29 -14.63 3.47
C LYS A 165 -16.02 -14.81 4.29
N PRO A 166 -15.30 -13.71 4.63
CA PRO A 166 -13.98 -13.83 5.25
C PRO A 166 -14.12 -14.52 6.60
N ASN A 167 -13.29 -15.50 6.86
CA ASN A 167 -13.19 -16.15 8.16
C ASN A 167 -12.31 -15.31 9.07
N LEU A 168 -12.91 -14.29 9.70
CA LEU A 168 -12.18 -13.32 10.50
C LEU A 168 -11.82 -13.90 11.87
N ALA A 169 -10.54 -14.03 12.15
CA ALA A 169 -9.96 -14.46 13.41
C ALA A 169 -8.68 -13.70 13.72
N TYR A 170 -8.18 -13.80 14.95
CA TYR A 170 -6.82 -13.34 15.24
C TYR A 170 -5.82 -14.35 14.70
N PHE A 171 -4.78 -13.86 14.01
CA PHE A 171 -3.72 -14.68 13.44
C PHE A 171 -2.35 -14.00 13.60
N ASN A 172 -1.31 -14.83 13.68
CA ASN A 172 0.07 -14.35 13.73
C ASN A 172 0.57 -13.98 12.34
N ILE A 173 0.91 -12.72 12.14
CA ILE A 173 1.38 -12.20 10.85
C ILE A 173 2.65 -12.89 10.36
N HIS A 174 3.58 -13.21 11.27
CA HIS A 174 4.84 -13.85 10.90
C HIS A 174 4.62 -15.28 10.44
N SER A 175 3.67 -16.01 11.06
CA SER A 175 3.26 -17.34 10.57
C SER A 175 2.71 -17.27 9.14
N ALA A 176 1.88 -16.27 8.85
CA ALA A 176 1.36 -16.05 7.51
C ALA A 176 2.47 -15.69 6.49
N LEU A 177 3.40 -14.81 6.87
CA LEU A 177 4.55 -14.45 6.04
C LEU A 177 5.50 -15.63 5.79
N GLU A 178 5.70 -16.53 6.77
CA GLU A 178 6.49 -17.76 6.58
C GLU A 178 5.82 -18.74 5.61
N LYS A 179 4.49 -18.83 5.61
CA LYS A 179 3.76 -19.60 4.59
C LYS A 179 3.97 -19.02 3.19
N VAL A 180 3.91 -17.69 3.05
CA VAL A 180 4.23 -17.00 1.79
C VAL A 180 5.66 -17.26 1.36
N PHE A 181 6.60 -17.19 2.29
CA PHE A 181 8.02 -17.44 2.04
C PHE A 181 8.23 -18.85 1.52
N ALA A 182 7.72 -19.86 2.23
CA ALA A 182 7.85 -21.28 1.85
C ALA A 182 7.23 -21.58 0.47
N LEU A 183 6.03 -21.05 0.19
CA LEU A 183 5.38 -21.20 -1.12
C LEU A 183 6.19 -20.52 -2.22
N SER A 184 6.74 -19.36 -1.93
CA SER A 184 7.55 -18.60 -2.89
C SER A 184 8.89 -19.27 -3.18
N GLU A 185 9.49 -19.92 -2.20
CA GLU A 185 10.74 -20.67 -2.34
C GLU A 185 10.55 -21.98 -3.10
N ALA A 186 9.40 -22.65 -2.93
CA ALA A 186 9.07 -23.89 -3.61
C ALA A 186 8.92 -23.73 -5.14
N GLU A 187 8.56 -22.54 -5.60
CA GLU A 187 8.51 -22.18 -7.03
C GLU A 187 9.92 -21.92 -7.59
N LYS A 188 10.72 -22.96 -7.79
CA LYS A 188 12.14 -22.93 -8.21
C LYS A 188 12.43 -22.30 -9.59
N ALA A 189 11.47 -21.64 -10.24
CA ALA A 189 11.63 -21.20 -11.63
C ALA A 189 12.66 -20.07 -11.85
N GLN A 190 13.15 -19.42 -10.80
CA GLN A 190 14.08 -18.28 -10.91
C GLN A 190 15.07 -18.26 -9.73
N ASN A 191 16.32 -17.87 -10.00
CA ASN A 191 17.37 -17.76 -8.98
C ASN A 191 17.21 -16.44 -8.18
N ILE A 192 16.06 -16.25 -7.50
CA ILE A 192 15.74 -15.06 -6.71
C ILE A 192 16.04 -15.34 -5.25
N LYS A 193 16.88 -14.48 -4.64
CA LYS A 193 17.19 -14.55 -3.21
C LYS A 193 16.02 -13.95 -2.40
N LEU A 194 15.48 -14.72 -1.46
CA LEU A 194 14.42 -14.28 -0.55
C LEU A 194 15.00 -13.94 0.82
N PHE A 195 14.63 -12.78 1.37
CA PHE A 195 15.09 -12.30 2.68
C PHE A 195 13.91 -12.03 3.62
N ARG A 196 14.14 -12.24 4.92
CA ARG A 196 13.24 -11.93 6.01
C ARG A 196 13.77 -10.75 6.81
N ASP A 197 12.92 -9.80 7.15
CA ASP A 197 13.26 -8.66 8.00
C ASP A 197 12.04 -8.31 8.86
N TYR A 198 11.81 -9.12 9.90
CA TYR A 198 10.60 -9.09 10.70
C TYR A 198 10.81 -8.39 12.04
N ASP A 199 9.81 -7.62 12.45
CA ASP A 199 9.69 -7.02 13.77
C ASP A 199 8.85 -7.94 14.66
N PRO A 200 9.44 -8.63 15.65
CA PRO A 200 8.73 -9.58 16.48
C PRO A 200 7.71 -8.94 17.44
N SER A 201 7.70 -7.62 17.58
CA SER A 201 6.81 -6.89 18.48
C SER A 201 5.39 -6.71 17.93
N ILE A 202 5.14 -7.09 16.67
CA ILE A 202 3.82 -6.93 16.06
C ILE A 202 2.84 -7.94 16.69
N PRO A 203 1.74 -7.46 17.26
CA PRO A 203 0.72 -8.33 17.83
C PRO A 203 -0.07 -9.07 16.74
N GLU A 204 -0.89 -10.03 17.14
CA GLU A 204 -1.80 -10.73 16.23
C GLU A 204 -2.72 -9.73 15.51
N LEU A 205 -2.94 -9.98 14.21
CA LEU A 205 -3.86 -9.23 13.37
C LEU A 205 -5.25 -9.88 13.40
N TYR A 206 -6.29 -9.05 13.35
CA TYR A 206 -7.66 -9.53 13.18
C TYR A 206 -8.05 -9.50 11.72
N GLY A 207 -8.26 -10.68 11.11
CA GLY A 207 -8.55 -10.82 9.71
C GLY A 207 -8.69 -12.28 9.27
N ASP A 208 -8.67 -12.50 7.96
CA ASP A 208 -8.64 -13.84 7.35
C ASP A 208 -7.21 -14.14 6.90
N GLU A 209 -6.55 -15.07 7.60
CA GLU A 209 -5.15 -15.44 7.32
C GLU A 209 -4.95 -15.92 5.88
N ASN A 210 -5.88 -16.72 5.34
CA ASN A 210 -5.74 -17.28 4.01
C ASN A 210 -5.85 -16.20 2.93
N LEU A 211 -6.80 -15.29 3.07
CA LEU A 211 -6.92 -14.12 2.19
C LEU A 211 -5.70 -13.23 2.31
N PHE A 212 -5.19 -12.99 3.52
CA PHE A 212 -3.98 -12.21 3.72
C PHE A 212 -2.78 -12.84 3.00
N ILE A 213 -2.56 -14.15 3.16
CA ILE A 213 -1.51 -14.89 2.44
C ILE A 213 -1.67 -14.72 0.92
N GLN A 214 -2.90 -14.84 0.40
CA GLN A 214 -3.19 -14.65 -1.02
C GLN A 214 -2.81 -13.24 -1.50
N ALA A 215 -3.11 -12.20 -0.73
CA ALA A 215 -2.76 -10.83 -1.08
C ALA A 215 -1.24 -10.65 -1.19
N ILE A 216 -0.48 -11.15 -0.20
CA ILE A 216 0.98 -11.07 -0.22
C ILE A 216 1.57 -11.88 -1.38
N LEU A 217 1.06 -13.09 -1.63
CA LEU A 217 1.49 -13.93 -2.77
C LEU A 217 1.29 -13.23 -4.11
N ASN A 218 0.19 -12.50 -4.29
CA ASN A 218 -0.05 -11.73 -5.51
C ASN A 218 1.01 -10.63 -5.71
N ILE A 219 1.42 -9.96 -4.64
CA ILE A 219 2.47 -8.93 -4.70
C ILE A 219 3.84 -9.59 -4.95
N VAL A 220 4.17 -10.67 -4.24
CA VAL A 220 5.43 -11.41 -4.43
C VAL A 220 5.53 -11.97 -5.84
N LYS A 221 4.43 -12.49 -6.41
CA LYS A 221 4.38 -12.97 -7.79
C LYS A 221 4.69 -11.84 -8.78
N ASN A 222 4.16 -10.65 -8.56
CA ASN A 222 4.47 -9.48 -9.39
C ASN A 222 5.94 -9.08 -9.28
N ALA A 223 6.52 -9.11 -8.08
CA ALA A 223 7.93 -8.87 -7.85
C ALA A 223 8.80 -9.90 -8.58
N LYS A 224 8.52 -11.20 -8.42
CA LYS A 224 9.22 -12.26 -9.15
C LYS A 224 9.20 -12.06 -10.66
N GLN A 225 8.05 -11.73 -11.21
CA GLN A 225 7.90 -11.46 -12.63
C GLN A 225 8.68 -10.21 -13.10
N ALA A 226 8.81 -9.19 -12.25
CA ALA A 226 9.61 -8.00 -12.57
C ALA A 226 11.12 -8.31 -12.57
N LEU A 227 11.53 -9.32 -11.83
CA LEU A 227 12.93 -9.72 -11.63
C LEU A 227 13.46 -10.73 -12.66
N THR A 228 12.67 -11.13 -13.65
CA THR A 228 13.03 -12.20 -14.63
C THR A 228 14.38 -11.98 -15.29
N ASN A 229 14.76 -10.72 -15.56
CA ASN A 229 16.01 -10.34 -16.22
C ASN A 229 16.93 -9.52 -15.30
N THR A 230 16.75 -9.61 -13.98
CA THR A 230 17.54 -8.84 -13.01
C THR A 230 18.69 -9.69 -12.50
N GLU A 231 19.92 -9.18 -12.61
CA GLU A 231 21.09 -9.78 -11.98
C GLU A 231 20.98 -9.67 -10.46
N GLU A 232 21.39 -10.71 -9.72
CA GLU A 232 21.29 -10.81 -8.27
C GLU A 232 19.88 -10.46 -7.74
N ALA A 233 18.86 -10.96 -8.43
CA ALA A 233 17.47 -10.74 -8.09
C ALA A 233 17.16 -11.07 -6.63
N SER A 234 16.49 -10.16 -5.93
CA SER A 234 16.16 -10.32 -4.52
C SER A 234 14.80 -9.75 -4.15
N ILE A 235 14.12 -10.42 -3.22
CA ILE A 235 12.88 -9.95 -2.61
C ILE A 235 13.03 -10.04 -1.10
N THR A 236 12.69 -8.95 -0.40
CA THR A 236 12.66 -8.90 1.06
C THR A 236 11.22 -8.76 1.55
N LEU A 237 10.80 -9.67 2.43
CA LEU A 237 9.57 -9.53 3.21
C LEU A 237 9.93 -8.85 4.53
N ARG A 238 9.35 -7.67 4.75
CA ARG A 238 9.60 -6.87 5.95
C ARG A 238 8.32 -6.61 6.71
N SER A 239 8.40 -6.62 8.02
CA SER A 239 7.30 -6.19 8.89
C SER A 239 7.79 -5.17 9.92
N ARG A 240 6.97 -4.14 10.22
CA ARG A 240 7.26 -3.07 11.20
C ARG A 240 5.97 -2.62 11.88
N ILE A 241 6.09 -2.02 13.05
CA ILE A 241 5.04 -1.17 13.61
C ILE A 241 5.25 0.24 13.08
N ALA A 242 4.18 0.88 12.63
CA ALA A 242 4.20 2.28 12.23
C ALA A 242 3.14 3.06 12.99
N PHE A 243 3.42 4.34 13.26
CA PHE A 243 2.59 5.22 14.06
C PHE A 243 2.01 6.34 13.22
N ALA A 244 0.84 6.85 13.63
CA ALA A 244 0.20 8.03 13.04
C ALA A 244 0.04 7.95 11.51
N GLN A 245 -0.40 6.79 10.99
CA GLN A 245 -0.56 6.57 9.56
C GLN A 245 -2.01 6.76 9.11
N PRO A 246 -2.26 7.50 8.01
CA PRO A 246 -3.57 7.59 7.40
C PRO A 246 -3.90 6.32 6.60
N ILE A 247 -5.02 5.67 6.91
CA ILE A 247 -5.57 4.55 6.15
C ILE A 247 -7.03 4.86 5.82
N ASN A 248 -7.38 4.80 4.53
CA ASN A 248 -8.74 5.03 4.03
C ASN A 248 -9.38 6.34 4.58
N GLY A 249 -8.60 7.43 4.63
CA GLY A 249 -9.06 8.73 5.10
C GLY A 249 -9.19 8.88 6.62
N ARG A 250 -8.70 7.92 7.41
CA ARG A 250 -8.69 7.99 8.88
C ARG A 250 -7.28 7.83 9.41
N LEU A 251 -6.92 8.66 10.39
CA LEU A 251 -5.65 8.54 11.09
C LEU A 251 -5.70 7.39 12.10
N HIS A 252 -4.76 6.46 12.02
CA HIS A 252 -4.62 5.35 12.94
C HIS A 252 -3.37 5.54 13.79
N ASN A 253 -3.51 5.44 15.10
CA ASN A 253 -2.39 5.64 16.04
C ASN A 253 -1.29 4.60 15.82
N THR A 254 -1.66 3.36 15.55
CA THR A 254 -0.71 2.26 15.37
C THR A 254 -1.21 1.32 14.27
N ILE A 255 -0.32 0.97 13.37
CA ILE A 255 -0.59 0.01 12.28
C ILE A 255 0.52 -1.04 12.22
N SER A 256 0.19 -2.22 11.72
CA SER A 256 1.17 -3.17 11.20
C SER A 256 1.50 -2.75 9.76
N LEU A 257 2.76 -2.50 9.48
CA LEU A 257 3.30 -2.17 8.16
C LEU A 257 4.05 -3.38 7.62
N ILE A 258 3.53 -3.98 6.56
CA ILE A 258 4.15 -5.09 5.86
C ILE A 258 4.66 -4.58 4.52
N GLN A 259 5.90 -4.94 4.17
CA GLN A 259 6.52 -4.50 2.92
C GLN A 259 7.07 -5.69 2.14
N VAL A 260 6.79 -5.66 0.84
CA VAL A 260 7.44 -6.51 -0.16
C VAL A 260 8.38 -5.61 -0.95
N ILE A 261 9.67 -5.85 -0.85
CA ILE A 261 10.73 -5.01 -1.43
C ILE A 261 11.47 -5.83 -2.47
N ASP A 262 11.54 -5.36 -3.70
CA ASP A 262 12.32 -5.97 -4.77
C ASP A 262 13.37 -5.00 -5.33
N ASN A 263 14.43 -5.56 -5.93
CA ASN A 263 15.49 -4.82 -6.59
C ASN A 263 15.35 -4.77 -8.12
N GLY A 264 14.13 -4.86 -8.62
CA GLY A 264 13.80 -4.87 -10.03
C GLY A 264 13.96 -3.52 -10.75
N PRO A 265 13.62 -3.48 -12.05
CA PRO A 265 13.79 -2.29 -12.90
C PRO A 265 12.88 -1.11 -12.51
N GLY A 266 11.94 -1.33 -11.60
CA GLY A 266 10.93 -0.34 -11.22
C GLY A 266 9.67 -0.44 -12.08
N ILE A 267 8.69 0.40 -11.74
CA ILE A 267 7.40 0.48 -12.41
C ILE A 267 7.42 1.66 -13.39
N PRO A 268 7.08 1.46 -14.66
CA PRO A 268 6.99 2.53 -15.66
C PRO A 268 6.03 3.64 -15.23
N SER A 269 6.38 4.90 -15.51
CA SER A 269 5.58 6.07 -15.12
C SER A 269 4.16 6.03 -15.66
N GLU A 270 4.00 5.49 -16.87
CA GLU A 270 2.73 5.45 -17.62
C GLU A 270 1.66 4.61 -16.93
N ILE A 271 2.06 3.61 -16.15
CA ILE A 271 1.13 2.70 -15.48
C ILE A 271 1.01 2.94 -13.96
N LYS A 272 1.83 3.84 -13.38
CA LYS A 272 1.84 4.06 -11.92
C LYS A 272 0.48 4.45 -11.36
N GLU A 273 -0.22 5.38 -12.01
CA GLU A 273 -1.54 5.85 -11.56
C GLU A 273 -2.63 4.78 -11.68
N GLN A 274 -2.44 3.84 -12.60
CA GLN A 274 -3.42 2.80 -12.90
C GLN A 274 -3.02 1.42 -12.37
N LEU A 275 -1.94 1.33 -11.60
CA LEU A 275 -1.34 0.05 -11.17
C LEU A 275 -2.31 -0.90 -10.45
N PHE A 276 -3.26 -0.36 -9.70
CA PHE A 276 -4.27 -1.12 -8.96
C PHE A 276 -5.59 -1.26 -9.71
N PHE A 277 -5.72 -0.73 -10.94
CA PHE A 277 -6.93 -0.96 -11.73
C PHE A 277 -6.93 -2.39 -12.27
N PRO A 278 -8.10 -3.05 -12.30
CA PRO A 278 -8.21 -4.38 -12.89
C PRO A 278 -7.78 -4.38 -14.37
N MET A 279 -7.17 -5.48 -14.80
CA MET A 279 -6.74 -5.70 -16.21
C MET A 279 -5.61 -4.78 -16.70
N ILE A 280 -5.00 -3.97 -15.85
CA ILE A 280 -3.82 -3.19 -16.21
C ILE A 280 -2.57 -4.05 -16.01
N SER A 281 -1.85 -4.30 -17.08
CA SER A 281 -0.59 -5.03 -17.10
C SER A 281 0.33 -4.47 -18.16
N SER A 282 1.60 -4.24 -17.83
CA SER A 282 2.64 -3.94 -18.82
C SER A 282 3.15 -5.18 -19.54
N LYS A 283 2.64 -6.38 -19.23
CA LYS A 283 3.12 -7.69 -19.71
C LYS A 283 2.07 -8.37 -20.56
N GLN A 284 2.52 -9.01 -21.66
CA GLN A 284 1.64 -9.71 -22.60
C GLN A 284 0.89 -10.91 -21.95
N ASP A 285 1.50 -11.57 -20.96
CA ASP A 285 0.92 -12.77 -20.29
C ASP A 285 0.33 -12.48 -18.91
N GLY A 286 0.30 -11.22 -18.48
CA GLY A 286 -0.23 -10.83 -17.18
C GLY A 286 -1.73 -10.60 -17.21
N SER A 287 -2.52 -11.26 -16.36
CA SER A 287 -3.97 -10.99 -16.22
C SER A 287 -4.31 -9.58 -15.75
N GLY A 288 -3.34 -8.85 -15.17
CA GLY A 288 -3.56 -7.53 -14.58
C GLY A 288 -4.49 -7.52 -13.35
N LEU A 289 -4.83 -8.69 -12.79
CA LEU A 289 -5.79 -8.81 -11.69
C LEU A 289 -5.15 -8.97 -10.31
N GLY A 290 -3.86 -9.36 -10.25
CA GLY A 290 -3.23 -9.72 -8.98
C GLY A 290 -3.20 -8.58 -7.96
N LEU A 291 -2.85 -7.37 -8.38
CA LEU A 291 -2.77 -6.21 -7.48
C LEU A 291 -4.13 -5.66 -7.08
N SER A 292 -5.12 -5.69 -7.97
CA SER A 292 -6.50 -5.29 -7.62
C SER A 292 -7.13 -6.26 -6.61
N ILE A 293 -6.90 -7.56 -6.78
CA ILE A 293 -7.34 -8.59 -5.81
C ILE A 293 -6.63 -8.39 -4.46
N ALA A 294 -5.32 -8.15 -4.46
CA ALA A 294 -4.58 -7.87 -3.23
C ALA A 294 -5.14 -6.64 -2.51
N GLN A 295 -5.46 -5.58 -3.24
CA GLN A 295 -6.05 -4.36 -2.68
C GLN A 295 -7.44 -4.63 -2.07
N ASP A 296 -8.31 -5.39 -2.75
CA ASP A 296 -9.63 -5.75 -2.22
C ASP A 296 -9.52 -6.58 -0.94
N ILE A 297 -8.60 -7.54 -0.90
CA ILE A 297 -8.34 -8.35 0.29
C ILE A 297 -7.86 -7.49 1.46
N ILE A 298 -6.88 -6.63 1.25
CA ILE A 298 -6.35 -5.76 2.31
C ILE A 298 -7.41 -4.78 2.80
N ARG A 299 -8.32 -4.34 1.93
CA ARG A 299 -9.48 -3.53 2.32
C ARG A 299 -10.44 -4.27 3.26
N ILE A 300 -10.66 -5.57 3.05
CA ILE A 300 -11.46 -6.41 3.96
C ILE A 300 -10.83 -6.43 5.37
N HIS A 301 -9.51 -6.36 5.45
CA HIS A 301 -8.77 -6.25 6.70
C HIS A 301 -8.74 -4.81 7.28
N GLY A 302 -9.45 -3.86 6.64
CA GLY A 302 -9.46 -2.45 7.03
C GLY A 302 -8.18 -1.71 6.69
N GLY A 303 -7.29 -2.32 5.92
CA GLY A 303 -5.98 -1.79 5.54
C GLY A 303 -5.97 -1.04 4.20
N SER A 304 -4.76 -0.63 3.81
CA SER A 304 -4.46 -0.04 2.50
C SER A 304 -3.15 -0.57 1.93
N ILE A 305 -3.01 -0.49 0.60
CA ILE A 305 -1.76 -0.78 -0.10
C ILE A 305 -1.29 0.49 -0.79
N SER A 306 0.00 0.77 -0.67
CA SER A 306 0.71 1.81 -1.42
C SER A 306 1.99 1.24 -2.02
N PHE A 307 2.64 1.99 -2.90
CA PHE A 307 3.92 1.61 -3.45
C PHE A 307 4.83 2.83 -3.67
N GLU A 308 6.12 2.56 -3.61
CA GLU A 308 7.18 3.47 -4.05
C GLU A 308 8.06 2.71 -5.02
N SER A 309 8.40 3.31 -6.16
CA SER A 309 9.17 2.60 -7.18
C SER A 309 10.13 3.51 -7.91
N LYS A 310 11.39 3.08 -7.93
CA LYS A 310 12.48 3.61 -8.75
C LYS A 310 13.31 2.45 -9.28
N PRO A 311 14.09 2.63 -10.34
CA PRO A 311 15.01 1.60 -10.82
C PRO A 311 15.91 1.08 -9.69
N GLY A 312 16.01 -0.24 -9.57
CA GLY A 312 16.75 -0.93 -8.52
C GLY A 312 16.01 -1.08 -7.19
N ARG A 313 14.81 -0.51 -7.03
CA ARG A 313 14.05 -0.68 -5.79
C ARG A 313 12.56 -0.38 -5.98
N THR A 314 11.73 -1.40 -5.83
CA THR A 314 10.27 -1.25 -5.68
C THR A 314 9.86 -1.74 -4.30
N VAL A 315 9.00 -0.98 -3.64
CA VAL A 315 8.46 -1.29 -2.31
C VAL A 315 6.95 -1.22 -2.37
N PHE A 316 6.28 -2.34 -2.17
CA PHE A 316 4.85 -2.36 -1.88
C PHE A 316 4.66 -2.36 -0.38
N SER A 317 3.90 -1.42 0.13
CA SER A 317 3.63 -1.22 1.56
C SER A 317 2.16 -1.48 1.85
N ILE A 318 1.89 -2.39 2.79
CA ILE A 318 0.57 -2.76 3.26
C ILE A 318 0.44 -2.28 4.70
N GLY A 319 -0.49 -1.37 4.95
CA GLY A 319 -0.82 -0.91 6.29
C GLY A 319 -2.11 -1.54 6.79
N ILE A 320 -2.09 -2.19 7.95
CA ILE A 320 -3.29 -2.75 8.60
C ILE A 320 -3.41 -2.18 10.01
N PRO A 321 -4.55 -1.54 10.36
CA PRO A 321 -4.76 -1.00 11.69
C PRO A 321 -4.71 -2.10 12.76
N LEU A 322 -3.94 -1.86 13.81
CA LEU A 322 -3.93 -2.73 14.97
C LEU A 322 -5.16 -2.41 15.83
N LYS A 323 -6.06 -3.37 15.98
CA LYS A 323 -7.17 -3.25 16.92
C LYS A 323 -6.64 -3.43 18.33
N LYS A 324 -7.00 -2.53 19.27
CA LYS A 324 -6.75 -2.79 20.68
C LYS A 324 -7.51 -4.07 21.05
N GLN A 325 -6.79 -5.09 21.51
CA GLN A 325 -7.41 -6.19 22.22
C GLN A 325 -8.02 -5.60 23.50
N SER A 326 -9.33 -5.49 23.55
CA SER A 326 -10.03 -5.31 24.83
C SER A 326 -9.88 -6.64 25.57
N PHE A 327 -8.93 -6.71 26.48
CA PHE A 327 -8.94 -7.76 27.49
C PHE A 327 -10.17 -7.50 28.35
N GLU A 328 -11.27 -8.20 28.11
CA GLU A 328 -12.27 -8.38 29.13
C GLU A 328 -11.61 -9.16 30.25
N VAL A 329 -11.22 -8.45 31.33
CA VAL A 329 -10.90 -9.07 32.59
C VAL A 329 -12.21 -9.69 33.06
N GLN A 330 -12.39 -10.98 32.83
CA GLN A 330 -13.39 -11.76 33.56
C GLN A 330 -12.96 -11.68 35.02
N SER A 331 -13.60 -10.76 35.77
CA SER A 331 -13.58 -10.74 37.21
C SER A 331 -14.31 -12.02 37.69
N ALA A 332 -13.51 -12.94 38.21
CA ALA A 332 -13.98 -14.11 38.95
C ALA A 332 -14.71 -13.70 40.24
#